data_823c61d03cb9e1ed36f65643bba6ff76
#
_entry.id   823c61d03cb9e1ed36f65643bba6ff76
#
_cell.length_a   1.000
_cell.length_b   1.000
_cell.length_c   1.000
_cell.angle_alpha   90.00
_cell.angle_beta   90.00
_cell.angle_gamma   90.00
#
_symmetry.space_group_name_H-M   'P 1'
#
loop_
_entity.id
_entity.type
_entity.pdbx_description
1 polymer ?
#
loop_
_entity_poly.entity_id
_entity_poly.type
_entity_poly.pdbx_seq_one_letter_code
_entity_poly.pdbx_strand_id
1 'polypeptide(L)'
;MVDQLIIMGPAWPLRGNLAAFDEKLAQSFMQASIKTKLYTFSLQYPDFLFPGTTQYSTDPGPKGLSIEVAMNSINPFNWIKVGLKIKNERPDLIIVRYWIPFLAPCLGTILSIVKWNKHTKVIAIVDNMIPHEKRIGDTLLTKYFVRAVDGFLTMSKKVQEDVKLFTNKPSCIAPHPIYDHFGEAMPTADARKLLHLQDADKVILFFGFVRAYKGLDLLIEAMAHPAIKAAGIKLVIAGEFYESPTPYLEQIKALGLSDTISVYNEYIGERDVKLYVSAADFIIQPYRNATQSGVTPMAYHFLKPMLVTNVGGLADTVPHDQVGLVVEPNPIAIAKGILQLYERGTAHFMPHLITEKKKYSWEQMRQSFLTLYQQV
;
A
#
# COMPACT_ATOMS: atom_id res chain seq x y z
N MET A 1 -5.64 -6.90 -28.46
CA MET A 1 -5.31 -7.77 -27.32
C MET A 1 -3.91 -7.42 -26.87
N VAL A 2 -3.54 -7.59 -25.63
CA VAL A 2 -2.16 -7.39 -25.15
C VAL A 2 -1.52 -8.76 -25.06
N ASP A 3 -0.55 -9.05 -25.90
CA ASP A 3 0.16 -10.33 -25.94
C ASP A 3 1.55 -10.19 -25.28
N GLN A 4 2.18 -9.01 -25.43
CA GLN A 4 3.49 -8.69 -24.88
C GLN A 4 3.46 -7.39 -24.07
N LEU A 5 3.89 -7.50 -22.80
CA LEU A 5 3.92 -6.41 -21.83
C LEU A 5 5.35 -6.20 -21.30
N ILE A 6 5.74 -4.94 -21.16
CA ILE A 6 6.93 -4.54 -20.41
C ILE A 6 6.51 -3.69 -19.21
N ILE A 7 7.02 -4.01 -18.02
CA ILE A 7 6.91 -3.16 -16.84
C ILE A 7 8.25 -2.47 -16.64
N MET A 8 8.24 -1.14 -16.59
CA MET A 8 9.42 -0.30 -16.37
C MET A 8 9.32 0.33 -14.97
N GLY A 9 10.12 -0.14 -14.03
CA GLY A 9 10.10 0.30 -12.64
C GLY A 9 11.13 -0.40 -11.78
N PRO A 10 11.09 -0.20 -10.44
CA PRO A 10 11.90 -0.97 -9.53
C PRO A 10 11.54 -2.47 -9.57
N ALA A 11 12.55 -3.31 -9.57
CA ALA A 11 12.43 -4.75 -9.40
C ALA A 11 13.78 -5.28 -8.89
N TRP A 12 13.88 -6.54 -8.53
CA TRP A 12 15.14 -7.14 -8.16
C TRP A 12 16.28 -6.77 -9.16
N PRO A 13 17.47 -6.38 -8.73
CA PRO A 13 18.04 -6.47 -7.38
C PRO A 13 17.69 -5.29 -6.44
N LEU A 14 16.82 -4.37 -6.84
CA LEU A 14 16.34 -3.31 -5.96
C LEU A 14 15.37 -3.87 -4.92
N ARG A 15 15.37 -3.28 -3.73
CA ARG A 15 14.47 -3.66 -2.64
C ARG A 15 13.38 -2.63 -2.39
N GLY A 16 12.36 -3.03 -1.65
CA GLY A 16 11.29 -2.16 -1.15
C GLY A 16 9.94 -2.39 -1.83
N ASN A 17 8.93 -1.70 -1.30
CA ASN A 17 7.54 -1.93 -1.67
C ASN A 17 7.24 -1.74 -3.16
N LEU A 18 7.92 -0.78 -3.82
CA LEU A 18 7.72 -0.55 -5.25
C LEU A 18 8.21 -1.73 -6.09
N ALA A 19 9.37 -2.31 -5.72
CA ALA A 19 9.91 -3.49 -6.41
C ALA A 19 9.00 -4.71 -6.22
N ALA A 20 8.59 -4.98 -4.97
CA ALA A 20 7.66 -6.07 -4.66
C ALA A 20 6.32 -5.92 -5.40
N PHE A 21 5.81 -4.69 -5.51
CA PHE A 21 4.59 -4.40 -6.26
C PHE A 21 4.75 -4.73 -7.75
N ASP A 22 5.80 -4.21 -8.40
CA ASP A 22 6.00 -4.38 -9.84
C ASP A 22 6.24 -5.86 -10.19
N GLU A 23 6.92 -6.62 -9.34
CA GLU A 23 7.11 -8.06 -9.46
C GLU A 23 5.79 -8.83 -9.34
N LYS A 24 4.94 -8.50 -8.36
CA LYS A 24 3.61 -9.09 -8.21
C LYS A 24 2.67 -8.74 -9.36
N LEU A 25 2.73 -7.51 -9.84
CA LEU A 25 1.99 -7.08 -11.02
C LEU A 25 2.41 -7.91 -12.25
N ALA A 26 3.72 -8.11 -12.45
CA ALA A 26 4.23 -8.94 -13.53
C ALA A 26 3.74 -10.40 -13.42
N GLN A 27 3.79 -10.98 -12.23
CA GLN A 27 3.25 -12.32 -11.97
C GLN A 27 1.75 -12.42 -12.33
N SER A 28 0.96 -11.41 -11.96
CA SER A 28 -0.47 -11.36 -12.27
C SER A 28 -0.75 -11.36 -13.79
N PHE A 29 0.05 -10.64 -14.57
CA PHE A 29 -0.07 -10.65 -16.04
C PHE A 29 0.38 -11.99 -16.62
N MET A 30 1.45 -12.58 -16.12
CA MET A 30 1.92 -13.91 -16.56
C MET A 30 0.90 -15.00 -16.26
N GLN A 31 0.21 -14.97 -15.11
CA GLN A 31 -0.89 -15.88 -14.79
C GLN A 31 -2.05 -15.79 -15.78
N ALA A 32 -2.23 -14.62 -16.41
CA ALA A 32 -3.19 -14.43 -17.50
C ALA A 32 -2.61 -14.74 -18.89
N SER A 33 -1.48 -15.48 -18.96
CA SER A 33 -0.79 -15.86 -20.19
C SER A 33 -0.29 -14.69 -21.05
N ILE A 34 -0.09 -13.51 -20.46
CA ILE A 34 0.50 -12.35 -21.12
C ILE A 34 2.03 -12.42 -20.93
N LYS A 35 2.79 -12.44 -22.02
CA LYS A 35 4.25 -12.45 -21.98
C LYS A 35 4.75 -11.15 -21.36
N THR A 36 5.28 -11.24 -20.14
CA THR A 36 5.66 -10.07 -19.35
C THR A 36 7.15 -10.06 -19.05
N LYS A 37 7.77 -8.89 -19.19
CA LYS A 37 9.18 -8.63 -18.86
C LYS A 37 9.28 -7.35 -18.03
N LEU A 38 10.18 -7.36 -17.03
CA LEU A 38 10.50 -6.18 -16.23
C LEU A 38 11.81 -5.56 -16.72
N TYR A 39 11.81 -4.23 -16.88
CA TYR A 39 13.02 -3.44 -17.03
C TYR A 39 13.23 -2.64 -15.75
N THR A 40 14.31 -2.91 -15.03
CA THR A 40 14.66 -2.26 -13.78
C THR A 40 15.94 -1.46 -13.87
N PHE A 41 16.24 -0.71 -12.81
CA PHE A 41 17.39 0.17 -12.78
C PHE A 41 18.67 -0.57 -12.39
N SER A 42 19.74 -0.33 -13.15
CA SER A 42 21.12 -0.60 -12.74
C SER A 42 21.63 0.48 -11.76
N LEU A 43 21.08 1.71 -11.88
CA LEU A 43 21.25 2.80 -10.94
C LEU A 43 19.94 3.57 -10.84
N GLN A 44 19.21 3.45 -9.72
CA GLN A 44 17.95 4.17 -9.50
C GLN A 44 18.22 5.55 -8.90
N TYR A 45 19.01 5.61 -7.82
CA TYR A 45 19.43 6.85 -7.18
C TYR A 45 20.94 6.87 -7.04
N PRO A 46 21.62 8.00 -7.33
CA PRO A 46 22.98 8.22 -6.83
C PRO A 46 23.02 8.12 -5.31
N ASP A 47 24.13 7.64 -4.75
CA ASP A 47 24.25 7.37 -3.31
C ASP A 47 23.93 8.59 -2.43
N PHE A 48 24.28 9.79 -2.87
CA PHE A 48 24.00 11.03 -2.15
C PHE A 48 22.51 11.43 -2.13
N LEU A 49 21.67 10.83 -2.96
CA LEU A 49 20.21 11.06 -2.99
C LEU A 49 19.43 9.96 -2.29
N PHE A 50 20.06 8.84 -1.96
CA PHE A 50 19.39 7.72 -1.31
C PHE A 50 19.46 7.86 0.21
N PRO A 51 18.31 7.95 0.92
CA PRO A 51 18.29 8.20 2.36
C PRO A 51 18.64 6.98 3.22
N GLY A 52 18.77 5.79 2.62
CA GLY A 52 19.06 4.53 3.31
C GLY A 52 20.49 4.04 3.14
N THR A 53 20.83 2.94 3.80
CA THR A 53 22.19 2.32 3.73
C THR A 53 22.44 1.59 2.42
N THR A 54 21.42 0.97 1.82
CA THR A 54 21.50 0.31 0.50
C THR A 54 20.13 0.27 -0.16
N GLN A 55 20.11 0.39 -1.48
CA GLN A 55 18.90 0.22 -2.29
C GLN A 55 18.78 -1.20 -2.88
N TYR A 56 19.74 -2.08 -2.60
CA TYR A 56 19.80 -3.43 -3.15
C TYR A 56 19.35 -4.48 -2.12
N SER A 57 18.68 -5.54 -2.61
CA SER A 57 18.31 -6.70 -1.83
C SER A 57 19.50 -7.65 -1.70
N THR A 58 19.57 -8.33 -0.56
CA THR A 58 20.47 -9.47 -0.32
C THR A 58 19.80 -10.80 -0.65
N ASP A 59 18.49 -10.80 -0.88
CA ASP A 59 17.72 -11.99 -1.17
C ASP A 59 17.94 -12.47 -2.61
N PRO A 60 17.79 -13.78 -2.88
CA PRO A 60 17.83 -14.30 -4.24
C PRO A 60 16.70 -13.71 -5.07
N GLY A 61 16.95 -13.49 -6.36
CA GLY A 61 15.94 -12.97 -7.29
C GLY A 61 14.69 -13.83 -7.37
N PRO A 62 13.52 -13.22 -7.65
CA PRO A 62 12.26 -13.94 -7.77
C PRO A 62 12.29 -14.93 -8.92
N LYS A 63 11.90 -16.19 -8.64
CA LYS A 63 11.87 -17.25 -9.64
C LYS A 63 10.75 -17.01 -10.66
N GLY A 64 11.04 -17.30 -11.91
CA GLY A 64 10.05 -17.28 -13.00
C GLY A 64 9.78 -15.89 -13.60
N LEU A 65 10.36 -14.81 -13.08
CA LEU A 65 10.25 -13.48 -13.67
C LEU A 65 11.40 -13.20 -14.63
N SER A 66 11.09 -12.61 -15.78
CA SER A 66 12.09 -12.08 -16.72
C SER A 66 12.44 -10.65 -16.34
N ILE A 67 13.54 -10.45 -15.61
CA ILE A 67 14.00 -9.13 -15.16
C ILE A 67 15.26 -8.74 -15.90
N GLU A 68 15.25 -7.56 -16.52
CA GLU A 68 16.40 -6.96 -17.16
C GLU A 68 16.87 -5.72 -16.41
N VAL A 69 18.07 -5.80 -15.83
CA VAL A 69 18.72 -4.68 -15.11
C VAL A 69 19.44 -3.81 -16.14
N ALA A 70 18.79 -2.74 -16.60
CA ALA A 70 19.26 -1.98 -17.76
C ALA A 70 19.25 -0.46 -17.60
N MET A 71 18.29 0.11 -16.85
CA MET A 71 18.08 1.56 -16.80
C MET A 71 19.06 2.24 -15.83
N ASN A 72 19.71 3.32 -16.27
CA ASN A 72 20.52 4.18 -15.42
C ASN A 72 19.86 5.59 -15.36
N SER A 73 19.44 6.01 -14.18
CA SER A 73 18.61 7.22 -13.99
C SER A 73 19.29 8.54 -14.41
N ILE A 74 20.63 8.57 -14.48
CA ILE A 74 21.41 9.79 -14.74
C ILE A 74 22.24 9.75 -16.04
N ASN A 75 22.22 8.65 -16.81
CA ASN A 75 23.02 8.51 -18.02
C ASN A 75 22.20 8.62 -19.31
N PRO A 76 22.23 9.77 -20.03
CA PRO A 76 21.44 9.97 -21.25
C PRO A 76 21.76 8.98 -22.39
N PHE A 77 23.02 8.55 -22.51
CA PHE A 77 23.40 7.56 -23.53
C PHE A 77 22.77 6.19 -23.26
N ASN A 78 22.65 5.84 -21.97
CA ASN A 78 21.93 4.63 -21.56
C ASN A 78 20.43 4.74 -21.91
N TRP A 79 19.80 5.90 -21.72
CA TRP A 79 18.37 6.08 -22.05
C TRP A 79 18.10 5.83 -23.52
N ILE A 80 18.98 6.36 -24.41
CA ILE A 80 18.86 6.14 -25.86
C ILE A 80 19.02 4.64 -26.18
N LYS A 81 20.05 3.98 -25.62
CA LYS A 81 20.29 2.55 -25.84
C LYS A 81 19.10 1.69 -25.40
N VAL A 82 18.58 1.93 -24.21
CA VAL A 82 17.42 1.20 -23.64
C VAL A 82 16.16 1.49 -24.45
N GLY A 83 15.92 2.76 -24.81
CA GLY A 83 14.77 3.16 -25.64
C GLY A 83 14.76 2.49 -27.01
N LEU A 84 15.91 2.42 -27.71
CA LEU A 84 16.04 1.73 -29.00
C LEU A 84 15.84 0.21 -28.85
N LYS A 85 16.35 -0.39 -27.76
CA LYS A 85 16.15 -1.81 -27.48
C LYS A 85 14.67 -2.14 -27.31
N ILE A 86 13.96 -1.43 -26.42
CA ILE A 86 12.53 -1.66 -26.14
C ILE A 86 11.69 -1.33 -27.39
N LYS A 87 12.03 -0.28 -28.14
CA LYS A 87 11.40 0.04 -29.44
C LYS A 87 11.42 -1.15 -30.40
N ASN A 88 12.56 -1.86 -30.49
CA ASN A 88 12.74 -3.02 -31.36
C ASN A 88 12.03 -4.29 -30.84
N GLU A 89 11.85 -4.42 -29.52
CA GLU A 89 11.05 -5.49 -28.91
C GLU A 89 9.55 -5.36 -29.24
N ARG A 90 9.08 -4.14 -29.56
CA ARG A 90 7.70 -3.81 -29.95
C ARG A 90 6.63 -4.39 -29.02
N PRO A 91 6.69 -4.15 -27.69
CA PRO A 91 5.61 -4.60 -26.82
C PRO A 91 4.30 -3.88 -27.17
N ASP A 92 3.16 -4.57 -26.91
CA ASP A 92 1.85 -3.93 -27.08
C ASP A 92 1.62 -2.86 -26.04
N LEU A 93 2.03 -3.15 -24.78
CA LEU A 93 1.85 -2.27 -23.63
C LEU A 93 3.15 -2.12 -22.87
N ILE A 94 3.45 -0.88 -22.48
CA ILE A 94 4.39 -0.58 -21.40
C ILE A 94 3.61 -0.03 -20.22
N ILE A 95 3.81 -0.63 -19.04
CA ILE A 95 3.44 -0.05 -17.76
C ILE A 95 4.70 0.56 -17.16
N VAL A 96 4.70 1.89 -16.97
CA VAL A 96 5.83 2.60 -16.37
C VAL A 96 5.46 3.12 -15.00
N ARG A 97 6.29 2.87 -13.98
CA ARG A 97 6.08 3.40 -12.65
C ARG A 97 6.67 4.79 -12.50
N TYR A 98 5.87 5.73 -11.97
CA TYR A 98 6.26 7.11 -11.74
C TYR A 98 5.92 7.57 -10.32
N TRP A 99 6.93 8.06 -9.58
CA TRP A 99 6.75 8.49 -8.18
C TRP A 99 7.54 9.75 -7.81
N ILE A 100 8.48 10.21 -8.67
CA ILE A 100 9.31 11.38 -8.40
C ILE A 100 9.78 12.05 -9.70
N PRO A 101 9.73 13.39 -9.81
CA PRO A 101 10.14 14.13 -11.00
C PRO A 101 11.60 13.91 -11.43
N PHE A 102 12.49 13.57 -10.51
CA PHE A 102 13.89 13.24 -10.80
C PHE A 102 14.05 12.17 -11.90
N LEU A 103 13.14 11.21 -11.98
CA LEU A 103 13.17 10.13 -12.98
C LEU A 103 12.56 10.52 -14.32
N ALA A 104 11.88 11.66 -14.40
CA ALA A 104 11.18 12.09 -15.61
C ALA A 104 12.09 12.22 -16.85
N PRO A 105 13.33 12.75 -16.78
CA PRO A 105 14.21 12.80 -17.93
C PRO A 105 14.56 11.41 -18.48
N CYS A 106 14.91 10.47 -17.60
CA CYS A 106 15.23 9.10 -17.97
C CYS A 106 14.02 8.40 -18.59
N LEU A 107 12.92 8.29 -17.86
CA LEU A 107 11.73 7.58 -18.30
C LEU A 107 11.09 8.25 -19.53
N GLY A 108 10.97 9.59 -19.52
CA GLY A 108 10.39 10.35 -20.64
C GLY A 108 11.18 10.19 -21.93
N THR A 109 12.53 10.17 -21.88
CA THR A 109 13.37 9.97 -23.06
C THR A 109 13.24 8.55 -23.60
N ILE A 110 13.35 7.52 -22.74
CA ILE A 110 13.18 6.12 -23.13
C ILE A 110 11.84 5.92 -23.83
N LEU A 111 10.74 6.36 -23.19
CA LEU A 111 9.39 6.21 -23.72
C LEU A 111 9.17 6.98 -25.02
N SER A 112 9.72 8.20 -25.16
CA SER A 112 9.64 8.98 -26.40
C SER A 112 10.29 8.25 -27.58
N ILE A 113 11.44 7.57 -27.35
CA ILE A 113 12.11 6.76 -28.37
C ILE A 113 11.27 5.52 -28.71
N VAL A 114 10.71 4.85 -27.71
CA VAL A 114 9.83 3.70 -27.94
C VAL A 114 8.64 4.07 -28.82
N LYS A 115 8.03 5.21 -28.60
CA LYS A 115 6.87 5.71 -29.39
C LYS A 115 7.18 5.87 -30.90
N TRP A 116 8.44 5.89 -31.33
CA TRP A 116 8.78 5.89 -32.75
C TRP A 116 8.35 4.62 -33.49
N ASN A 117 8.10 3.50 -32.75
CA ASN A 117 7.57 2.29 -33.39
C ASN A 117 6.08 2.38 -33.78
N LYS A 118 5.37 3.43 -33.32
CA LYS A 118 3.94 3.70 -33.62
C LYS A 118 3.00 2.52 -33.29
N HIS A 119 3.40 1.65 -32.35
CA HIS A 119 2.67 0.47 -31.96
C HIS A 119 2.40 0.44 -30.45
N THR A 120 3.45 0.64 -29.67
CA THR A 120 3.41 0.50 -28.21
C THR A 120 2.55 1.57 -27.55
N LYS A 121 1.59 1.17 -26.73
CA LYS A 121 0.86 2.04 -25.79
C LYS A 121 1.61 2.13 -24.47
N VAL A 122 1.53 3.27 -23.82
CA VAL A 122 2.23 3.53 -22.54
C VAL A 122 1.23 3.96 -21.47
N ILE A 123 1.11 3.21 -20.40
CA ILE A 123 0.30 3.54 -19.24
C ILE A 123 1.24 3.75 -18.03
N ALA A 124 1.12 4.90 -17.36
CA ALA A 124 1.85 5.14 -16.14
C ALA A 124 1.03 4.73 -14.92
N ILE A 125 1.64 3.94 -14.02
CA ILE A 125 1.16 3.83 -12.65
C ILE A 125 1.83 4.92 -11.83
N VAL A 126 1.02 5.79 -11.22
CA VAL A 126 1.49 6.99 -10.53
C VAL A 126 1.27 6.87 -9.03
N ASP A 127 2.36 6.83 -8.27
CA ASP A 127 2.31 6.85 -6.80
C ASP A 127 2.18 8.29 -6.29
N ASN A 128 2.95 9.23 -6.89
CA ASN A 128 2.88 10.66 -6.61
C ASN A 128 3.15 11.45 -7.90
N MET A 129 2.24 12.34 -8.27
CA MET A 129 2.44 13.24 -9.42
C MET A 129 3.15 14.52 -8.99
N ILE A 130 2.84 14.98 -7.79
CA ILE A 130 3.44 16.16 -7.15
C ILE A 130 4.22 15.67 -5.93
N PRO A 131 5.52 15.93 -5.85
CA PRO A 131 6.32 15.50 -4.70
C PRO A 131 5.88 16.25 -3.42
N HIS A 132 6.06 15.61 -2.26
CA HIS A 132 5.79 16.24 -0.95
C HIS A 132 6.69 17.47 -0.73
N GLU A 133 7.94 17.39 -1.19
CA GLU A 133 8.90 18.49 -1.17
C GLU A 133 9.11 19.00 -2.60
N LYS A 134 8.49 20.12 -2.93
CA LYS A 134 8.57 20.72 -4.26
C LYS A 134 9.94 21.37 -4.47
N ARG A 135 10.52 21.10 -5.66
CA ARG A 135 11.77 21.72 -6.12
C ARG A 135 11.54 22.53 -7.39
N ILE A 136 12.41 23.51 -7.62
CA ILE A 136 12.40 24.29 -8.86
C ILE A 136 12.62 23.33 -10.04
N GLY A 137 11.73 23.35 -11.05
CA GLY A 137 11.81 22.49 -12.23
C GLY A 137 10.96 21.23 -12.20
N ASP A 138 10.45 20.76 -11.04
CA ASP A 138 9.64 19.55 -10.93
C ASP A 138 8.45 19.53 -11.89
N THR A 139 7.75 20.66 -12.01
CA THR A 139 6.61 20.81 -12.92
C THR A 139 7.01 20.61 -14.39
N LEU A 140 8.17 21.14 -14.79
CA LEU A 140 8.66 21.02 -16.17
C LEU A 140 9.06 19.57 -16.48
N LEU A 141 9.77 18.92 -15.55
CA LEU A 141 10.17 17.53 -15.64
C LEU A 141 8.96 16.61 -15.73
N THR A 142 7.97 16.80 -14.85
CA THR A 142 6.71 16.05 -14.87
C THR A 142 5.97 16.23 -16.20
N LYS A 143 5.86 17.46 -16.72
CA LYS A 143 5.25 17.72 -18.05
C LYS A 143 6.01 17.02 -19.18
N TYR A 144 7.33 16.93 -19.10
CA TYR A 144 8.14 16.19 -20.08
C TYR A 144 7.78 14.70 -20.07
N PHE A 145 7.72 14.06 -18.91
CA PHE A 145 7.30 12.66 -18.76
C PHE A 145 5.89 12.42 -19.30
N VAL A 146 4.92 13.26 -18.89
CA VAL A 146 3.50 13.14 -19.26
C VAL A 146 3.28 13.12 -20.76
N ARG A 147 4.13 13.80 -21.56
CA ARG A 147 4.02 13.82 -23.04
C ARG A 147 4.17 12.43 -23.63
N ALA A 148 5.04 11.58 -23.06
CA ALA A 148 5.35 10.25 -23.58
C ALA A 148 4.36 9.15 -23.12
N VAL A 149 3.45 9.46 -22.20
CA VAL A 149 2.47 8.53 -21.62
C VAL A 149 1.12 8.68 -22.30
N ASP A 150 0.40 7.60 -22.55
CA ASP A 150 -0.93 7.62 -23.18
C ASP A 150 -2.08 7.62 -22.16
N GLY A 151 -1.91 6.95 -21.02
CA GLY A 151 -2.91 6.87 -19.96
C GLY A 151 -2.29 6.74 -18.56
N PHE A 152 -3.08 6.99 -17.54
CA PHE A 152 -2.62 7.04 -16.15
C PHE A 152 -3.49 6.17 -15.23
N LEU A 153 -2.86 5.31 -14.46
CA LEU A 153 -3.51 4.58 -13.38
C LEU A 153 -2.98 5.13 -12.06
N THR A 154 -3.88 5.45 -11.15
CA THR A 154 -3.57 5.97 -9.81
C THR A 154 -4.23 5.11 -8.74
N MET A 155 -3.69 5.10 -7.54
CA MET A 155 -4.23 4.30 -6.43
C MET A 155 -5.05 5.14 -5.43
N SER A 156 -5.19 6.45 -5.67
CA SER A 156 -6.01 7.34 -4.86
C SER A 156 -6.62 8.47 -5.68
N LYS A 157 -7.75 9.00 -5.21
CA LYS A 157 -8.42 10.17 -5.82
C LYS A 157 -7.50 11.38 -5.86
N LYS A 158 -6.77 11.63 -4.75
CA LYS A 158 -5.84 12.76 -4.65
C LYS A 158 -4.80 12.75 -5.76
N VAL A 159 -4.16 11.60 -5.98
CA VAL A 159 -3.15 11.47 -7.05
C VAL A 159 -3.79 11.60 -8.44
N GLN A 160 -5.03 11.12 -8.63
CA GLN A 160 -5.75 11.32 -9.90
C GLN A 160 -6.05 12.80 -10.16
N GLU A 161 -6.46 13.55 -9.14
CA GLU A 161 -6.65 15.00 -9.22
C GLU A 161 -5.34 15.71 -9.57
N ASP A 162 -4.24 15.31 -8.95
CA ASP A 162 -2.91 15.83 -9.28
C ASP A 162 -2.51 15.53 -10.74
N VAL A 163 -2.82 14.34 -11.29
CA VAL A 163 -2.61 14.00 -12.70
C VAL A 163 -3.39 14.95 -13.62
N LYS A 164 -4.65 15.24 -13.29
CA LYS A 164 -5.51 16.15 -14.08
C LYS A 164 -4.97 17.58 -14.18
N LEU A 165 -4.11 18.01 -13.26
CA LEU A 165 -3.40 19.30 -13.35
C LEU A 165 -2.36 19.35 -14.47
N PHE A 166 -1.91 18.20 -14.97
CA PHE A 166 -0.87 18.08 -15.99
C PHE A 166 -1.40 17.62 -17.34
N THR A 167 -2.55 16.93 -17.39
CA THR A 167 -3.07 16.33 -18.64
C THR A 167 -4.55 15.97 -18.54
N ASN A 168 -5.21 15.96 -19.72
CA ASN A 168 -6.58 15.44 -19.88
C ASN A 168 -6.61 14.02 -20.49
N LYS A 169 -5.47 13.33 -20.57
CA LYS A 169 -5.40 11.96 -21.08
C LYS A 169 -6.21 11.00 -20.20
N PRO A 170 -6.67 9.84 -20.72
CA PRO A 170 -7.43 8.87 -19.97
C PRO A 170 -6.75 8.50 -18.64
N SER A 171 -7.52 8.45 -17.57
CA SER A 171 -7.02 8.04 -16.26
C SER A 171 -8.06 7.25 -15.48
N CYS A 172 -7.63 6.25 -14.73
CA CYS A 172 -8.48 5.47 -13.84
C CYS A 172 -7.88 5.35 -12.43
N ILE A 173 -8.75 5.05 -11.46
CA ILE A 173 -8.33 4.70 -10.09
C ILE A 173 -8.46 3.19 -9.97
N ALA A 174 -7.40 2.54 -9.50
CA ALA A 174 -7.41 1.16 -9.03
C ALA A 174 -6.80 1.13 -7.62
N PRO A 175 -7.52 0.64 -6.61
CA PRO A 175 -6.99 0.61 -5.26
C PRO A 175 -5.74 -0.27 -5.18
N HIS A 176 -4.86 0.02 -4.22
CA HIS A 176 -3.64 -0.78 -4.00
C HIS A 176 -4.02 -2.24 -3.70
N PRO A 177 -3.51 -3.21 -4.47
CA PRO A 177 -3.83 -4.61 -4.22
C PRO A 177 -3.36 -5.09 -2.85
N ILE A 178 -4.06 -6.09 -2.33
CA ILE A 178 -3.68 -6.77 -1.10
C ILE A 178 -2.47 -7.64 -1.39
N TYR A 179 -1.47 -7.54 -0.53
CA TYR A 179 -0.37 -8.50 -0.55
C TYR A 179 -0.80 -9.83 0.06
N ASP A 180 -0.47 -10.91 -0.60
CA ASP A 180 -0.76 -12.30 -0.18
C ASP A 180 0.36 -12.95 0.64
N HIS A 181 1.44 -12.20 0.92
CA HIS A 181 2.62 -12.69 1.62
C HIS A 181 2.43 -12.90 3.13
N PHE A 182 1.34 -12.41 3.70
CA PHE A 182 1.02 -12.63 5.12
C PHE A 182 0.61 -14.08 5.44
N GLY A 183 0.41 -14.93 4.41
CA GLY A 183 -0.10 -16.28 4.57
C GLY A 183 -1.59 -16.33 4.94
N GLU A 184 -2.06 -17.54 5.25
CA GLU A 184 -3.45 -17.76 5.65
C GLU A 184 -3.66 -17.42 7.12
N ALA A 185 -4.91 -17.04 7.47
CA ALA A 185 -5.30 -16.86 8.85
C ALA A 185 -5.13 -18.17 9.63
N MET A 186 -4.70 -18.05 10.88
CA MET A 186 -4.67 -19.19 11.80
C MET A 186 -5.95 -19.23 12.65
N PRO A 187 -6.27 -20.39 13.28
CA PRO A 187 -7.41 -20.46 14.19
C PRO A 187 -7.29 -19.43 15.32
N THR A 188 -8.37 -18.69 15.58
CA THR A 188 -8.37 -17.62 16.60
C THR A 188 -7.97 -18.13 17.99
N ALA A 189 -8.43 -19.34 18.39
CA ALA A 189 -8.07 -19.95 19.66
C ALA A 189 -6.55 -20.18 19.79
N ASP A 190 -5.90 -20.67 18.72
CA ASP A 190 -4.45 -20.89 18.70
C ASP A 190 -3.68 -19.57 18.79
N ALA A 191 -4.12 -18.55 18.05
CA ALA A 191 -3.54 -17.23 18.07
C ALA A 191 -3.65 -16.58 19.47
N ARG A 192 -4.83 -16.66 20.08
CA ARG A 192 -5.08 -16.14 21.44
C ARG A 192 -4.23 -16.84 22.47
N LYS A 193 -4.13 -18.17 22.42
CA LYS A 193 -3.28 -18.95 23.31
C LYS A 193 -1.80 -18.50 23.26
N LEU A 194 -1.27 -18.26 22.05
CA LEU A 194 0.11 -17.80 21.88
C LEU A 194 0.34 -16.38 22.43
N LEU A 195 -0.70 -15.55 22.45
CA LEU A 195 -0.67 -14.19 23.01
C LEU A 195 -1.14 -14.13 24.48
N HIS A 196 -1.30 -15.26 25.15
CA HIS A 196 -1.78 -15.37 26.53
C HIS A 196 -3.17 -14.75 26.76
N LEU A 197 -4.03 -14.81 25.75
CA LEU A 197 -5.43 -14.38 25.79
C LEU A 197 -6.36 -15.58 25.98
N GLN A 198 -7.57 -15.33 26.48
CA GLN A 198 -8.63 -16.34 26.60
C GLN A 198 -9.44 -16.41 25.29
N ASP A 199 -10.00 -17.58 24.98
CA ASP A 199 -10.84 -17.75 23.77
C ASP A 199 -12.08 -16.85 23.76
N ALA A 200 -12.64 -16.57 24.94
CA ALA A 200 -13.81 -15.71 25.10
C ALA A 200 -13.49 -14.21 25.17
N ASP A 201 -12.21 -13.83 25.15
CA ASP A 201 -11.83 -12.42 25.23
C ASP A 201 -12.35 -11.63 24.01
N LYS A 202 -12.78 -10.41 24.28
CA LYS A 202 -13.06 -9.39 23.25
C LYS A 202 -11.77 -8.65 22.95
N VAL A 203 -11.20 -8.85 21.76
CA VAL A 203 -9.86 -8.37 21.43
C VAL A 203 -9.90 -7.40 20.24
N ILE A 204 -9.38 -6.20 20.44
CA ILE A 204 -9.12 -5.25 19.36
C ILE A 204 -7.61 -5.11 19.13
N LEU A 205 -7.20 -4.83 17.90
CA LEU A 205 -5.81 -4.73 17.48
C LEU A 205 -5.48 -3.34 16.94
N PHE A 206 -4.43 -2.71 17.48
CA PHE A 206 -3.68 -1.65 16.83
C PHE A 206 -2.39 -2.26 16.25
N PHE A 207 -2.15 -2.07 14.93
CA PHE A 207 -1.05 -2.74 14.24
C PHE A 207 -0.13 -1.79 13.47
N GLY A 208 1.16 -2.15 13.42
CA GLY A 208 2.21 -1.52 12.62
C GLY A 208 2.98 -0.43 13.36
N PHE A 209 3.96 0.20 12.68
CA PHE A 209 4.83 1.20 13.30
C PHE A 209 4.06 2.26 14.06
N VAL A 210 4.43 2.48 15.32
CA VAL A 210 3.82 3.51 16.16
C VAL A 210 4.46 4.86 15.89
N ARG A 211 3.63 5.81 15.46
CA ARG A 211 3.97 7.23 15.21
C ARG A 211 2.84 8.12 15.66
N ALA A 212 3.12 9.35 16.09
CA ALA A 212 2.15 10.29 16.64
C ALA A 212 0.90 10.48 15.76
N TYR A 213 1.08 10.54 14.42
CA TYR A 213 -0.06 10.72 13.50
C TYR A 213 -1.03 9.54 13.49
N LYS A 214 -0.63 8.35 13.96
CA LYS A 214 -1.49 7.16 14.04
C LYS A 214 -2.43 7.16 15.25
N GLY A 215 -2.28 8.13 16.16
CA GLY A 215 -3.27 8.39 17.21
C GLY A 215 -3.43 7.27 18.24
N LEU A 216 -2.35 6.51 18.53
CA LEU A 216 -2.40 5.46 19.56
C LEU A 216 -2.83 6.00 20.92
N ASP A 217 -2.41 7.22 21.27
CA ASP A 217 -2.81 7.92 22.47
C ASP A 217 -4.34 8.16 22.56
N LEU A 218 -5.00 8.48 21.43
CA LEU A 218 -6.46 8.60 21.38
C LEU A 218 -7.15 7.27 21.65
N LEU A 219 -6.56 6.15 21.16
CA LEU A 219 -7.11 4.82 21.40
C LEU A 219 -6.93 4.41 22.86
N ILE A 220 -5.75 4.66 23.44
CA ILE A 220 -5.50 4.39 24.87
C ILE A 220 -6.50 5.17 25.74
N GLU A 221 -6.75 6.44 25.43
CA GLU A 221 -7.77 7.23 26.13
C GLU A 221 -9.18 6.67 25.94
N ALA A 222 -9.53 6.23 24.73
CA ALA A 222 -10.80 5.57 24.44
C ALA A 222 -11.00 4.28 25.26
N MET A 223 -9.93 3.51 25.49
CA MET A 223 -9.97 2.31 26.33
C MET A 223 -10.30 2.60 27.80
N ALA A 224 -10.04 3.81 28.29
CA ALA A 224 -10.40 4.24 29.64
C ALA A 224 -11.90 4.52 29.81
N HIS A 225 -12.67 4.58 28.72
CA HIS A 225 -14.12 4.84 28.77
C HIS A 225 -14.84 3.78 29.63
N PRO A 226 -15.71 4.17 30.59
CA PRO A 226 -16.34 3.22 31.53
C PRO A 226 -17.07 2.06 30.84
N ALA A 227 -17.75 2.30 29.73
CA ALA A 227 -18.46 1.26 28.99
C ALA A 227 -17.51 0.25 28.29
N ILE A 228 -16.32 0.69 27.86
CA ILE A 228 -15.28 -0.20 27.30
C ILE A 228 -14.76 -1.11 28.40
N LYS A 229 -14.42 -0.55 29.57
CA LYS A 229 -13.98 -1.32 30.75
C LYS A 229 -15.04 -2.33 31.20
N ALA A 230 -16.30 -1.89 31.30
CA ALA A 230 -17.41 -2.76 31.66
C ALA A 230 -17.66 -3.90 30.64
N ALA A 231 -17.39 -3.65 29.36
CA ALA A 231 -17.52 -4.65 28.29
C ALA A 231 -16.36 -5.68 28.28
N GLY A 232 -15.29 -5.47 29.09
CA GLY A 232 -14.14 -6.36 29.18
C GLY A 232 -13.30 -6.43 27.88
N ILE A 233 -13.25 -5.33 27.11
CA ILE A 233 -12.53 -5.28 25.83
C ILE A 233 -11.04 -5.13 26.11
N LYS A 234 -10.22 -5.97 25.48
CA LYS A 234 -8.76 -5.95 25.55
C LYS A 234 -8.17 -5.34 24.28
N LEU A 235 -7.07 -4.58 24.42
CA LEU A 235 -6.32 -4.02 23.31
C LEU A 235 -4.96 -4.71 23.19
N VAL A 236 -4.65 -5.19 21.98
CA VAL A 236 -3.32 -5.62 21.59
C VAL A 236 -2.70 -4.51 20.73
N ILE A 237 -1.53 -4.02 21.14
CA ILE A 237 -0.70 -3.09 20.39
C ILE A 237 0.49 -3.89 19.85
N ALA A 238 0.61 -4.04 18.53
CA ALA A 238 1.67 -4.83 17.91
C ALA A 238 2.40 -4.00 16.84
N GLY A 239 3.68 -3.70 17.08
CA GLY A 239 4.52 -2.96 16.15
C GLY A 239 5.61 -2.12 16.84
N GLU A 240 6.66 -1.83 16.08
CA GLU A 240 7.80 -1.08 16.54
C GLU A 240 7.48 0.40 16.75
N PHE A 241 7.93 0.97 17.87
CA PHE A 241 7.80 2.39 18.16
C PHE A 241 8.95 3.16 17.49
N TYR A 242 8.61 4.08 16.58
CA TYR A 242 9.59 4.97 15.93
C TYR A 242 9.89 6.24 16.74
N GLU A 243 9.24 6.39 17.88
CA GLU A 243 9.44 7.43 18.87
C GLU A 243 9.45 6.78 20.26
N SER A 244 9.76 7.54 21.30
CA SER A 244 9.80 6.98 22.65
C SER A 244 8.48 6.31 23.03
N PRO A 245 8.46 5.05 23.48
CA PRO A 245 7.27 4.38 23.98
C PRO A 245 6.80 4.93 25.33
N THR A 246 7.68 5.62 26.07
CA THR A 246 7.45 6.07 27.45
C THR A 246 6.15 6.82 27.66
N PRO A 247 5.78 7.84 26.83
CA PRO A 247 4.53 8.58 27.02
C PRO A 247 3.28 7.69 26.95
N TYR A 248 3.28 6.70 26.04
CA TYR A 248 2.16 5.75 25.89
C TYR A 248 2.07 4.78 27.07
N LEU A 249 3.19 4.27 27.55
CA LEU A 249 3.24 3.36 28.69
C LEU A 249 2.83 4.08 29.99
N GLU A 250 3.24 5.33 30.19
CA GLU A 250 2.81 6.17 31.31
C GLU A 250 1.30 6.46 31.25
N GLN A 251 0.75 6.74 30.05
CA GLN A 251 -0.68 6.94 29.85
C GLN A 251 -1.48 5.68 30.20
N ILE A 252 -1.03 4.48 29.75
CA ILE A 252 -1.65 3.20 30.08
C ILE A 252 -1.69 3.00 31.60
N LYS A 253 -0.57 3.25 32.28
CA LYS A 253 -0.46 3.12 33.74
C LYS A 253 -1.34 4.12 34.48
N ALA A 254 -1.30 5.39 34.07
CA ALA A 254 -2.08 6.46 34.71
C ALA A 254 -3.60 6.23 34.62
N LEU A 255 -4.07 5.59 33.53
CA LEU A 255 -5.48 5.27 33.30
C LEU A 255 -5.90 3.92 33.88
N GLY A 256 -4.97 3.19 34.53
CA GLY A 256 -5.24 1.88 35.13
C GLY A 256 -5.63 0.82 34.09
N LEU A 257 -4.89 0.75 32.96
CA LEU A 257 -5.21 -0.12 31.83
C LEU A 257 -4.16 -1.23 31.63
N SER A 258 -3.22 -1.40 32.56
CA SER A 258 -2.10 -2.36 32.42
C SER A 258 -2.55 -3.82 32.25
N ASP A 259 -3.70 -4.19 32.80
CA ASP A 259 -4.25 -5.55 32.69
C ASP A 259 -5.12 -5.76 31.44
N THR A 260 -5.44 -4.68 30.73
CA THR A 260 -6.34 -4.71 29.55
C THR A 260 -5.64 -4.39 28.24
N ILE A 261 -4.40 -3.86 28.29
CA ILE A 261 -3.60 -3.50 27.13
C ILE A 261 -2.30 -4.30 27.13
N SER A 262 -2.10 -5.12 26.10
CA SER A 262 -0.84 -5.83 25.82
C SER A 262 -0.04 -5.09 24.76
N VAL A 263 1.25 -4.84 25.02
CA VAL A 263 2.15 -4.09 24.13
C VAL A 263 3.28 -5.00 23.65
N TYR A 264 3.35 -5.20 22.34
CA TYR A 264 4.43 -5.91 21.63
C TYR A 264 5.23 -4.88 20.83
N ASN A 265 6.25 -4.30 21.48
CA ASN A 265 7.11 -3.25 20.89
C ASN A 265 8.29 -3.90 20.16
N GLU A 266 8.02 -4.45 19.00
CA GLU A 266 9.01 -5.06 18.13
C GLU A 266 8.57 -4.96 16.66
N TYR A 267 9.52 -5.10 15.74
CA TYR A 267 9.18 -5.25 14.33
C TYR A 267 8.48 -6.59 14.10
N ILE A 268 7.22 -6.54 13.69
CA ILE A 268 6.45 -7.74 13.38
C ILE A 268 6.77 -8.16 11.94
N GLY A 269 7.49 -9.27 11.80
CA GLY A 269 7.80 -9.86 10.49
C GLY A 269 6.54 -10.35 9.76
N GLU A 270 6.60 -10.39 8.44
CA GLU A 270 5.46 -10.77 7.58
C GLU A 270 4.81 -12.11 7.99
N ARG A 271 5.62 -13.08 8.44
CA ARG A 271 5.15 -14.41 8.86
C ARG A 271 4.37 -14.38 10.18
N ASP A 272 4.63 -13.37 11.02
CA ASP A 272 4.06 -13.25 12.36
C ASP A 272 2.81 -12.37 12.39
N VAL A 273 2.57 -11.58 11.33
CA VAL A 273 1.37 -10.73 11.18
C VAL A 273 0.10 -11.52 11.44
N LYS A 274 0.01 -12.73 10.87
CA LYS A 274 -1.16 -13.60 11.02
C LYS A 274 -1.50 -13.94 12.47
N LEU A 275 -0.51 -14.00 13.37
CA LEU A 275 -0.72 -14.27 14.80
C LEU A 275 -1.58 -13.17 15.43
N TYR A 276 -1.14 -11.92 15.31
CA TYR A 276 -1.82 -10.78 15.94
C TYR A 276 -3.19 -10.52 15.32
N VAL A 277 -3.27 -10.59 14.00
CA VAL A 277 -4.51 -10.32 13.26
C VAL A 277 -5.54 -11.43 13.50
N SER A 278 -5.14 -12.70 13.56
CA SER A 278 -6.07 -13.80 13.83
C SER A 278 -6.62 -13.77 15.25
N ALA A 279 -5.85 -13.31 16.23
CA ALA A 279 -6.29 -13.19 17.62
C ALA A 279 -7.37 -12.11 17.83
N ALA A 280 -7.38 -11.07 17.00
CA ALA A 280 -8.27 -9.93 17.13
C ALA A 280 -9.64 -10.16 16.49
N ASP A 281 -10.69 -9.54 17.07
CA ASP A 281 -12.00 -9.44 16.47
C ASP A 281 -12.06 -8.28 15.46
N PHE A 282 -11.46 -7.14 15.82
CA PHE A 282 -11.49 -5.91 15.04
C PHE A 282 -10.12 -5.22 14.99
N ILE A 283 -9.83 -4.50 13.89
CA ILE A 283 -8.63 -3.70 13.73
C ILE A 283 -8.99 -2.23 13.88
N ILE A 284 -8.23 -1.48 14.69
CA ILE A 284 -8.49 -0.09 14.99
C ILE A 284 -7.38 0.78 14.41
N GLN A 285 -7.73 1.75 13.58
CA GLN A 285 -6.83 2.72 12.96
C GLN A 285 -7.26 4.15 13.37
N PRO A 286 -6.87 4.62 14.57
CA PRO A 286 -7.35 5.88 15.17
C PRO A 286 -6.57 7.09 14.67
N TYR A 287 -6.20 7.11 13.38
CA TYR A 287 -5.24 8.05 12.83
C TYR A 287 -5.74 9.50 12.91
N ARG A 288 -4.79 10.44 13.13
CA ARG A 288 -5.02 11.89 13.06
C ARG A 288 -4.89 12.43 11.65
N ASN A 289 -4.08 11.75 10.85
CA ASN A 289 -3.87 12.09 9.45
C ASN A 289 -3.41 10.85 8.68
N ALA A 290 -3.97 10.62 7.49
CA ALA A 290 -3.53 9.55 6.62
C ALA A 290 -3.94 9.80 5.17
N THR A 291 -3.04 9.60 4.22
CA THR A 291 -3.37 9.51 2.79
C THR A 291 -3.78 8.10 2.41
N GLN A 292 -3.06 7.11 2.96
CA GLN A 292 -3.31 5.67 2.78
C GLN A 292 -2.79 4.92 4.02
N SER A 293 -3.24 3.67 4.21
CA SER A 293 -2.76 2.78 5.27
C SER A 293 -2.48 1.39 4.72
N GLY A 294 -1.29 0.84 4.98
CA GLY A 294 -0.96 -0.56 4.70
C GLY A 294 -1.71 -1.56 5.60
N VAL A 295 -2.29 -1.07 6.71
CA VAL A 295 -3.09 -1.89 7.63
C VAL A 295 -4.47 -2.21 7.04
N THR A 296 -5.05 -1.32 6.26
CA THR A 296 -6.37 -1.55 5.63
C THR A 296 -6.35 -2.73 4.64
N PRO A 297 -5.41 -2.83 3.68
CA PRO A 297 -5.28 -4.02 2.82
C PRO A 297 -5.03 -5.31 3.62
N MET A 298 -4.24 -5.26 4.68
CA MET A 298 -4.01 -6.40 5.57
C MET A 298 -5.32 -6.84 6.25
N ALA A 299 -6.12 -5.90 6.76
CA ALA A 299 -7.42 -6.20 7.37
C ALA A 299 -8.37 -6.89 6.37
N TYR A 300 -8.40 -6.42 5.13
CA TYR A 300 -9.13 -7.08 4.04
C TYR A 300 -8.61 -8.49 3.73
N HIS A 301 -7.27 -8.67 3.74
CA HIS A 301 -6.69 -9.99 3.52
C HIS A 301 -7.22 -11.01 4.50
N PHE A 302 -7.25 -10.66 5.79
CA PHE A 302 -7.70 -11.51 6.88
C PHE A 302 -9.22 -11.44 7.17
N LEU A 303 -9.98 -10.71 6.34
CA LEU A 303 -11.42 -10.48 6.53
C LEU A 303 -11.77 -9.94 7.92
N LYS A 304 -10.96 -9.01 8.44
CA LYS A 304 -11.18 -8.37 9.74
C LYS A 304 -11.91 -7.04 9.58
N PRO A 305 -13.06 -6.86 10.24
CA PRO A 305 -13.74 -5.56 10.24
C PRO A 305 -12.88 -4.50 10.95
N MET A 306 -13.04 -3.25 10.51
CA MET A 306 -12.18 -2.16 10.95
C MET A 306 -12.96 -1.04 11.61
N LEU A 307 -12.31 -0.34 12.56
CA LEU A 307 -12.69 1.02 12.91
C LEU A 307 -11.58 1.96 12.42
N VAL A 308 -11.95 2.95 11.63
CA VAL A 308 -11.03 3.96 11.13
C VAL A 308 -11.55 5.35 11.46
N THR A 309 -10.65 6.31 11.60
CA THR A 309 -11.02 7.71 11.75
C THR A 309 -11.28 8.37 10.40
N ASN A 310 -12.16 9.38 10.38
CA ASN A 310 -12.54 10.17 9.21
C ASN A 310 -11.43 11.17 8.84
N VAL A 311 -10.29 10.65 8.36
CA VAL A 311 -9.14 11.47 8.00
C VAL A 311 -8.57 11.07 6.63
N GLY A 312 -8.33 12.08 5.79
CA GLY A 312 -7.72 11.90 4.47
C GLY A 312 -8.40 10.83 3.62
N GLY A 313 -7.60 9.95 2.98
CA GLY A 313 -8.10 8.85 2.16
C GLY A 313 -8.46 7.57 2.93
N LEU A 314 -8.30 7.55 4.25
CA LEU A 314 -8.53 6.35 5.05
C LEU A 314 -10.01 5.96 5.07
N ALA A 315 -10.91 6.92 5.27
CA ALA A 315 -12.35 6.72 5.25
C ALA A 315 -12.88 6.22 3.89
N ASP A 316 -12.27 6.66 2.79
CA ASP A 316 -12.65 6.23 1.43
C ASP A 316 -12.42 4.73 1.19
N THR A 317 -11.52 4.12 1.96
CA THR A 317 -11.16 2.69 1.84
C THR A 317 -11.98 1.78 2.75
N VAL A 318 -12.82 2.33 3.63
CA VAL A 318 -13.64 1.59 4.60
C VAL A 318 -15.09 2.04 4.50
N PRO A 319 -15.90 1.47 3.58
CA PRO A 319 -17.33 1.73 3.49
C PRO A 319 -17.99 1.55 4.86
N HIS A 320 -18.52 2.71 5.39
CA HIS A 320 -19.10 2.77 6.72
C HIS A 320 -20.29 1.81 6.88
N ASP A 321 -20.31 1.10 8.01
CA ASP A 321 -21.31 0.08 8.37
C ASP A 321 -21.41 -1.13 7.42
N GLN A 322 -20.49 -1.25 6.46
CA GLN A 322 -20.37 -2.42 5.57
C GLN A 322 -19.16 -3.28 5.95
N VAL A 323 -17.97 -2.70 5.97
CA VAL A 323 -16.72 -3.42 6.29
C VAL A 323 -16.11 -2.99 7.61
N GLY A 324 -16.75 -2.04 8.26
CA GLY A 324 -16.30 -1.45 9.52
C GLY A 324 -17.00 -0.13 9.80
N LEU A 325 -16.47 0.65 10.72
CA LEU A 325 -17.01 1.93 11.10
C LEU A 325 -16.01 3.06 10.86
N VAL A 326 -16.51 4.19 10.37
CA VAL A 326 -15.77 5.45 10.24
C VAL A 326 -16.25 6.40 11.32
N VAL A 327 -15.32 6.91 12.13
CA VAL A 327 -15.62 7.77 13.29
C VAL A 327 -14.72 9.01 13.30
N GLU A 328 -15.10 10.04 14.07
CA GLU A 328 -14.26 11.23 14.26
C GLU A 328 -12.99 10.90 15.07
N PRO A 329 -11.85 11.58 14.80
CA PRO A 329 -10.55 11.30 15.44
C PRO A 329 -10.49 11.89 16.88
N ASN A 330 -11.35 11.39 17.75
CA ASN A 330 -11.36 11.71 19.16
C ASN A 330 -11.72 10.48 20.04
N PRO A 331 -11.27 10.44 21.30
CA PRO A 331 -11.43 9.26 22.17
C PRO A 331 -12.88 8.83 22.37
N ILE A 332 -13.81 9.78 22.50
CA ILE A 332 -15.23 9.49 22.75
C ILE A 332 -15.86 8.80 21.52
N ALA A 333 -15.60 9.32 20.31
CA ALA A 333 -16.11 8.73 19.08
C ALA A 333 -15.50 7.34 18.83
N ILE A 334 -14.21 7.18 19.10
CA ILE A 334 -13.51 5.89 19.01
C ILE A 334 -14.13 4.88 19.99
N ALA A 335 -14.33 5.25 21.26
CA ALA A 335 -14.94 4.36 22.25
C ALA A 335 -16.35 3.92 21.85
N LYS A 336 -17.20 4.86 21.43
CA LYS A 336 -18.55 4.56 20.93
C LYS A 336 -18.51 3.64 19.72
N GLY A 337 -17.61 3.89 18.74
CA GLY A 337 -17.45 3.04 17.57
C GLY A 337 -17.00 1.63 17.91
N ILE A 338 -16.07 1.45 18.87
CA ILE A 338 -15.66 0.12 19.34
C ILE A 338 -16.85 -0.64 19.94
N LEU A 339 -17.66 -0.01 20.78
CA LEU A 339 -18.85 -0.63 21.36
C LEU A 339 -19.86 -1.03 20.27
N GLN A 340 -20.08 -0.17 19.27
CA GLN A 340 -20.95 -0.46 18.13
C GLN A 340 -20.42 -1.63 17.28
N LEU A 341 -19.11 -1.77 17.08
CA LEU A 341 -18.54 -2.95 16.41
C LEU A 341 -18.93 -4.25 17.12
N TYR A 342 -18.82 -4.28 18.45
CA TYR A 342 -19.20 -5.46 19.23
C TYR A 342 -20.71 -5.69 19.26
N GLU A 343 -21.51 -4.64 19.28
CA GLU A 343 -22.97 -4.73 19.20
C GLU A 343 -23.42 -5.39 17.86
N ARG A 344 -22.79 -4.99 16.75
CA ARG A 344 -23.05 -5.59 15.43
C ARG A 344 -22.48 -7.01 15.28
N GLY A 345 -21.32 -7.26 15.89
CA GLY A 345 -20.57 -8.49 15.74
C GLY A 345 -19.87 -8.63 14.38
N THR A 346 -18.84 -9.48 14.33
CA THR A 346 -18.03 -9.70 13.11
C THR A 346 -18.83 -10.26 11.95
N ALA A 347 -19.87 -11.08 12.23
CA ALA A 347 -20.72 -11.70 11.22
C ALA A 347 -21.49 -10.68 10.36
N HIS A 348 -21.85 -9.52 10.92
CA HIS A 348 -22.51 -8.43 10.19
C HIS A 348 -21.67 -7.93 9.02
N PHE A 349 -20.36 -7.79 9.21
CA PHE A 349 -19.45 -7.22 8.23
C PHE A 349 -18.94 -8.23 7.20
N MET A 350 -19.00 -9.53 7.50
CA MET A 350 -18.34 -10.58 6.73
C MET A 350 -18.77 -10.62 5.24
N PRO A 351 -20.07 -10.58 4.87
CA PRO A 351 -20.50 -10.62 3.47
C PRO A 351 -19.93 -9.44 2.66
N HIS A 352 -19.89 -8.27 3.26
CA HIS A 352 -19.39 -7.06 2.64
C HIS A 352 -17.86 -7.08 2.52
N LEU A 353 -17.15 -7.59 3.55
CA LEU A 353 -15.68 -7.75 3.51
C LEU A 353 -15.26 -8.68 2.36
N ILE A 354 -15.95 -9.80 2.17
CA ILE A 354 -15.68 -10.74 1.08
C ILE A 354 -15.87 -10.05 -0.30
N THR A 355 -16.89 -9.21 -0.42
CA THR A 355 -17.17 -8.48 -1.67
C THR A 355 -16.16 -7.37 -1.91
N GLU A 356 -15.90 -6.54 -0.90
CA GLU A 356 -14.96 -5.42 -1.00
C GLU A 356 -13.52 -5.89 -1.24
N LYS A 357 -13.09 -6.99 -0.58
CA LYS A 357 -11.76 -7.59 -0.76
C LYS A 357 -11.44 -7.83 -2.25
N LYS A 358 -12.43 -8.21 -3.07
CA LYS A 358 -12.23 -8.46 -4.50
C LYS A 358 -11.73 -7.24 -5.25
N LYS A 359 -12.10 -6.03 -4.83
CA LYS A 359 -11.63 -4.76 -5.43
C LYS A 359 -10.12 -4.56 -5.28
N TYR A 360 -9.53 -5.18 -4.27
CA TYR A 360 -8.10 -5.08 -3.93
C TYR A 360 -7.30 -6.28 -4.44
N SER A 361 -7.82 -7.04 -5.41
CA SER A 361 -7.11 -8.18 -6.00
C SER A 361 -6.12 -7.74 -7.08
N TRP A 362 -5.05 -8.51 -7.27
CA TRP A 362 -4.12 -8.32 -8.39
C TRP A 362 -4.80 -8.53 -9.75
N GLU A 363 -5.82 -9.38 -9.80
CA GLU A 363 -6.67 -9.55 -10.98
C GLU A 363 -7.41 -8.26 -11.33
N GLN A 364 -8.03 -7.61 -10.34
CA GLN A 364 -8.74 -6.33 -10.56
C GLN A 364 -7.76 -5.22 -10.99
N MET A 365 -6.57 -5.16 -10.40
CA MET A 365 -5.51 -4.24 -10.82
C MET A 365 -5.13 -4.48 -12.28
N ARG A 366 -4.86 -5.73 -12.66
CA ARG A 366 -4.57 -6.12 -14.05
C ARG A 366 -5.70 -5.72 -15.00
N GLN A 367 -6.96 -6.02 -14.62
CA GLN A 367 -8.13 -5.67 -15.42
C GLN A 367 -8.27 -4.15 -15.63
N SER A 368 -7.94 -3.36 -14.62
CA SER A 368 -7.93 -1.89 -14.73
C SER A 368 -6.93 -1.39 -15.77
N PHE A 369 -5.73 -1.99 -15.84
CA PHE A 369 -4.76 -1.69 -16.91
C PHE A 369 -5.27 -2.09 -18.30
N LEU A 370 -5.87 -3.29 -18.43
CA LEU A 370 -6.38 -3.77 -19.71
C LEU A 370 -7.57 -2.93 -20.20
N THR A 371 -8.43 -2.48 -19.30
CA THR A 371 -9.54 -1.58 -19.62
C THR A 371 -9.02 -0.20 -20.05
N LEU A 372 -8.03 0.35 -19.34
CA LEU A 372 -7.42 1.62 -19.71
C LEU A 372 -6.67 1.52 -21.04
N TYR A 373 -6.02 0.39 -21.33
CA TYR A 373 -5.37 0.12 -22.62
C TYR A 373 -6.32 0.22 -23.81
N GLN A 374 -7.60 -0.12 -23.65
CA GLN A 374 -8.60 0.02 -24.71
C GLN A 374 -9.04 1.47 -24.97
N GLN A 375 -8.75 2.37 -24.02
CA GLN A 375 -9.15 3.79 -24.11
C GLN A 375 -8.04 4.71 -24.67
N VAL A 376 -6.81 4.21 -24.80
CA VAL A 376 -5.62 4.97 -25.23
C VAL A 376 -5.15 4.61 -26.64
#